data_1fd09b7c95ae71d2b771d83d30aa00fe
#
_entry.id   1fd09b7c95ae71d2b771d83d30aa00fe
#
_cell.length_a   1.000
_cell.length_b   1.000
_cell.length_c   1.000
_cell.angle_alpha   90.00
_cell.angle_beta   90.00
_cell.angle_gamma   90.00
#
_symmetry.space_group_name_H-M   'P 1'
#
loop_
_entity.id
_entity.type
_entity.pdbx_description
1 polymer ?
#
loop_
_entity_poly.entity_id
_entity_poly.type
_entity_poly.pdbx_seq_one_letter_code
_entity_poly.pdbx_strand_id
1 'polypeptide(L)'
;ITIPPSVLEIKDGSFLSCSSLAEVSIPPSVKSIGSNAFFRCISLTHVEIVSPEISIGDLAFSSCEKLEKVTFESAKASIGEGAFNRCSSLRDVVLPQILNAIQKTTFKGCSSLAQISIPASVKTIKADAFSFCSSLSEVTVLSSSTNIEKGAFPDNTKVILK
;
A
#
# COMPACT_ATOMS: atom_id res chain seq x y z
N ILE A 1 18.78 3.90 0.80
CA ILE A 1 19.08 4.76 -0.37
C ILE A 1 18.40 6.09 -0.22
N THR A 2 19.06 7.17 -0.67
CA THR A 2 18.49 8.52 -0.66
C THR A 2 18.12 8.91 -2.09
N ILE A 3 16.86 9.28 -2.31
CA ILE A 3 16.39 9.81 -3.59
C ILE A 3 16.62 11.33 -3.60
N PRO A 4 17.37 11.86 -4.59
CA PRO A 4 17.65 13.28 -4.64
C PRO A 4 16.39 14.16 -4.77
N PRO A 5 16.37 15.38 -4.21
CA PRO A 5 15.20 16.27 -4.26
C PRO A 5 14.86 16.79 -5.67
N SER A 6 15.74 16.58 -6.65
CA SER A 6 15.49 16.89 -8.05
C SER A 6 14.67 15.81 -8.79
N VAL A 7 14.47 14.64 -8.17
CA VAL A 7 13.70 13.53 -8.76
C VAL A 7 12.21 13.81 -8.62
N LEU A 8 11.52 13.87 -9.75
CA LEU A 8 10.06 14.08 -9.82
C LEU A 8 9.29 12.79 -10.01
N GLU A 9 9.94 11.77 -10.56
CA GLU A 9 9.34 10.48 -10.90
C GLU A 9 10.33 9.33 -10.67
N ILE A 10 9.85 8.26 -10.06
CA ILE A 10 10.51 6.95 -10.03
C ILE A 10 9.85 6.12 -11.11
N LYS A 11 10.56 5.82 -12.18
CA LYS A 11 10.01 5.13 -13.36
C LYS A 11 9.71 3.66 -13.10
N ASP A 12 8.99 3.05 -14.04
CA ASP A 12 8.67 1.63 -14.01
C ASP A 12 9.93 0.77 -13.84
N GLY A 13 9.87 -0.16 -12.90
CA GLY A 13 10.96 -1.11 -12.64
C GLY A 13 12.29 -0.52 -12.17
N SER A 14 12.38 0.79 -11.81
CA SER A 14 13.65 1.45 -11.48
C SER A 14 14.50 0.74 -10.43
N PHE A 15 13.86 0.08 -9.46
CA PHE A 15 14.50 -0.69 -8.39
C PHE A 15 14.03 -2.14 -8.38
N LEU A 16 13.56 -2.65 -9.51
CA LEU A 16 13.04 -4.01 -9.63
C LEU A 16 14.08 -5.02 -9.15
N SER A 17 13.69 -5.87 -8.19
CA SER A 17 14.53 -6.91 -7.60
C SER A 17 15.84 -6.41 -6.94
N CYS A 18 15.87 -5.16 -6.49
CA CYS A 18 16.98 -4.65 -5.67
C CYS A 18 16.96 -5.33 -4.28
N SER A 19 17.45 -6.59 -4.24
CA SER A 19 17.33 -7.49 -3.09
C SER A 19 18.05 -7.01 -1.82
N SER A 20 19.04 -6.13 -1.97
CA SER A 20 19.79 -5.55 -0.84
C SER A 20 19.26 -4.20 -0.37
N LEU A 21 18.21 -3.66 -1.00
CA LEU A 21 17.61 -2.39 -0.60
C LEU A 21 16.80 -2.58 0.68
N ALA A 22 17.29 -2.03 1.79
CA ALA A 22 16.66 -2.20 3.11
C ALA A 22 15.64 -1.09 3.45
N GLU A 23 15.91 0.14 3.02
CA GLU A 23 15.07 1.31 3.34
C GLU A 23 15.04 2.29 2.18
N VAL A 24 13.90 2.94 1.99
CA VAL A 24 13.70 4.05 1.06
C VAL A 24 12.75 5.09 1.65
N SER A 25 13.14 6.35 1.59
CA SER A 25 12.26 7.49 1.85
C SER A 25 11.97 8.19 0.53
N ILE A 26 10.69 8.39 0.24
CA ILE A 26 10.20 9.04 -0.98
C ILE A 26 9.99 10.53 -0.67
N PRO A 27 10.86 11.42 -1.20
CA PRO A 27 10.86 12.82 -0.85
C PRO A 27 9.66 13.58 -1.42
N PRO A 28 9.39 14.81 -0.92
CA PRO A 28 8.25 15.63 -1.36
C PRO A 28 8.23 15.97 -2.85
N SER A 29 9.39 15.91 -3.51
CA SER A 29 9.52 16.18 -4.95
C SER A 29 8.88 15.13 -5.84
N VAL A 30 8.90 13.86 -5.40
CA VAL A 30 8.40 12.73 -6.20
C VAL A 30 6.88 12.77 -6.30
N LYS A 31 6.34 12.78 -7.52
CA LYS A 31 4.90 12.80 -7.82
C LYS A 31 4.37 11.44 -8.27
N SER A 32 5.26 10.57 -8.75
CA SER A 32 4.85 9.24 -9.20
C SER A 32 5.92 8.19 -8.92
N ILE A 33 5.43 7.00 -8.58
CA ILE A 33 6.18 5.75 -8.50
C ILE A 33 5.57 4.82 -9.54
N GLY A 34 6.36 4.42 -10.51
CA GLY A 34 5.92 3.61 -11.65
C GLY A 34 5.59 2.17 -11.28
N SER A 35 5.02 1.46 -12.23
CA SER A 35 4.67 0.05 -12.08
C SER A 35 5.92 -0.80 -11.81
N ASN A 36 5.81 -1.75 -10.87
CA ASN A 36 6.92 -2.64 -10.47
C ASN A 36 8.18 -1.91 -9.98
N ALA A 37 8.13 -0.63 -9.64
CA ALA A 37 9.31 0.16 -9.33
C ALA A 37 10.20 -0.47 -8.23
N PHE A 38 9.61 -1.05 -7.20
CA PHE A 38 10.28 -1.76 -6.11
C PHE A 38 9.85 -3.23 -6.01
N PHE A 39 9.36 -3.81 -7.11
CA PHE A 39 8.91 -5.21 -7.12
C PHE A 39 10.05 -6.15 -6.69
N ARG A 40 9.76 -7.04 -5.72
CA ARG A 40 10.73 -8.00 -5.15
C ARG A 40 11.98 -7.36 -4.50
N CYS A 41 11.86 -6.17 -3.94
CA CYS A 41 12.86 -5.64 -3.01
C CYS A 41 12.74 -6.39 -1.66
N ILE A 42 13.22 -7.63 -1.63
CA ILE A 42 12.95 -8.60 -0.55
C ILE A 42 13.57 -8.22 0.82
N SER A 43 14.52 -7.29 0.86
CA SER A 43 15.10 -6.77 2.10
C SER A 43 14.49 -5.46 2.56
N LEU A 44 13.58 -4.87 1.78
CA LEU A 44 12.96 -3.59 2.11
C LEU A 44 12.05 -3.75 3.35
N THR A 45 12.35 -3.02 4.42
CA THR A 45 11.63 -3.10 5.70
C THR A 45 10.68 -1.94 5.94
N HIS A 46 11.04 -0.73 5.47
CA HIS A 46 10.28 0.48 5.68
C HIS A 46 10.19 1.32 4.42
N VAL A 47 9.00 1.85 4.17
CA VAL A 47 8.74 2.85 3.13
C VAL A 47 8.04 4.05 3.77
N GLU A 48 8.67 5.20 3.66
CA GLU A 48 8.10 6.48 4.09
C GLU A 48 7.84 7.34 2.86
N ILE A 49 6.62 7.83 2.72
CA ILE A 49 6.17 8.64 1.58
C ILE A 49 5.79 10.03 2.10
N VAL A 50 6.69 10.99 1.88
CA VAL A 50 6.54 12.38 2.38
C VAL A 50 5.90 13.29 1.32
N SER A 51 5.74 12.83 0.09
CA SER A 51 5.14 13.62 -0.99
C SER A 51 3.70 14.05 -0.67
N PRO A 52 3.32 15.32 -0.82
CA PRO A 52 1.96 15.79 -0.49
C PRO A 52 0.87 15.20 -1.39
N GLU A 53 1.23 14.83 -2.61
CA GLU A 53 0.37 14.13 -3.57
C GLU A 53 1.22 13.16 -4.39
N ILE A 54 0.82 11.90 -4.44
CA ILE A 54 1.57 10.85 -5.13
C ILE A 54 0.67 9.85 -5.85
N SER A 55 1.12 9.39 -7.02
CA SER A 55 0.57 8.25 -7.72
C SER A 55 1.51 7.06 -7.59
N ILE A 56 1.00 5.92 -7.12
CA ILE A 56 1.73 4.65 -7.01
C ILE A 56 1.17 3.69 -8.04
N GLY A 57 2.02 3.22 -8.93
CA GLY A 57 1.69 2.30 -10.02
C GLY A 57 1.39 0.88 -9.54
N ASP A 58 0.93 0.06 -10.48
CA ASP A 58 0.58 -1.34 -10.23
C ASP A 58 1.81 -2.14 -9.78
N LEU A 59 1.63 -3.02 -8.79
CA LEU A 59 2.67 -3.89 -8.26
C LEU A 59 3.93 -3.17 -7.75
N ALA A 60 3.88 -1.86 -7.51
CA ALA A 60 5.05 -1.04 -7.22
C ALA A 60 5.93 -1.59 -6.08
N PHE A 61 5.35 -2.10 -5.00
CA PHE A 61 6.03 -2.73 -3.86
C PHE A 61 5.65 -4.20 -3.70
N SER A 62 5.12 -4.83 -4.73
CA SER A 62 4.69 -6.24 -4.64
C SER A 62 5.88 -7.16 -4.32
N SER A 63 5.64 -8.15 -3.48
CA SER A 63 6.64 -9.12 -3.02
C SER A 63 7.85 -8.51 -2.29
N CYS A 64 7.67 -7.37 -1.63
CA CYS A 64 8.60 -6.87 -0.63
C CYS A 64 8.34 -7.63 0.69
N GLU A 65 8.83 -8.87 0.77
CA GLU A 65 8.43 -9.84 1.81
C GLU A 65 8.78 -9.39 3.23
N LYS A 66 9.86 -8.60 3.40
CA LYS A 66 10.29 -8.05 4.69
C LYS A 66 9.70 -6.68 5.00
N LEU A 67 8.86 -6.12 4.13
CA LEU A 67 8.26 -4.81 4.38
C LEU A 67 7.31 -4.88 5.58
N GLU A 68 7.68 -4.19 6.65
CA GLU A 68 6.95 -4.19 7.93
C GLU A 68 6.03 -2.98 8.07
N LYS A 69 6.47 -1.83 7.54
CA LYS A 69 5.78 -0.56 7.73
C LYS A 69 5.73 0.28 6.46
N VAL A 70 4.55 0.84 6.18
CA VAL A 70 4.33 1.85 5.15
C VAL A 70 3.62 3.04 5.76
N THR A 71 4.24 4.22 5.65
CA THR A 71 3.66 5.46 6.17
C THR A 71 3.48 6.45 5.03
N PHE A 72 2.25 6.93 4.87
CA PHE A 72 1.94 8.07 4.02
C PHE A 72 1.80 9.31 4.90
N GLU A 73 2.75 10.22 4.81
CA GLU A 73 2.59 11.59 5.32
C GLU A 73 1.83 12.47 4.32
N SER A 74 1.51 11.87 3.17
CA SER A 74 0.78 12.49 2.08
C SER A 74 -0.68 12.75 2.46
N ALA A 75 -1.19 13.93 2.11
CA ALA A 75 -2.61 14.20 2.20
C ALA A 75 -3.41 13.40 1.17
N LYS A 76 -2.84 13.16 -0.04
CA LYS A 76 -3.52 12.54 -1.18
C LYS A 76 -2.63 11.51 -1.89
N ALA A 77 -3.20 10.35 -2.18
CA ALA A 77 -2.55 9.36 -3.04
C ALA A 77 -3.55 8.60 -3.92
N SER A 78 -3.03 8.05 -5.03
CA SER A 78 -3.61 6.92 -5.74
C SER A 78 -2.69 5.72 -5.60
N ILE A 79 -3.27 4.54 -5.35
CA ILE A 79 -2.52 3.30 -5.16
C ILE A 79 -3.02 2.28 -6.17
N GLY A 80 -2.13 1.79 -6.99
CA GLY A 80 -2.42 0.87 -8.09
C GLY A 80 -2.77 -0.55 -7.64
N GLU A 81 -3.15 -1.37 -8.60
CA GLU A 81 -3.52 -2.77 -8.39
C GLU A 81 -2.30 -3.56 -7.89
N GLY A 82 -2.51 -4.33 -6.82
CA GLY A 82 -1.47 -5.17 -6.23
C GLY A 82 -0.25 -4.42 -5.68
N ALA A 83 -0.31 -3.11 -5.45
CA ALA A 83 0.86 -2.31 -5.09
C ALA A 83 1.66 -2.85 -3.90
N PHE A 84 0.99 -3.46 -2.91
CA PHE A 84 1.61 -4.12 -1.75
C PHE A 84 1.30 -5.62 -1.68
N ASN A 85 0.99 -6.24 -2.83
CA ASN A 85 0.70 -7.66 -2.89
C ASN A 85 1.89 -8.49 -2.37
N ARG A 86 1.61 -9.49 -1.52
CA ARG A 86 2.61 -10.37 -0.89
C ARG A 86 3.69 -9.66 -0.05
N CYS A 87 3.38 -8.51 0.52
CA CYS A 87 4.18 -7.94 1.59
C CYS A 87 3.86 -8.69 2.89
N SER A 88 4.37 -9.92 3.02
CA SER A 88 3.96 -10.88 4.06
C SER A 88 4.27 -10.43 5.49
N SER A 89 5.30 -9.58 5.69
CA SER A 89 5.66 -9.01 7.00
C SER A 89 4.93 -7.70 7.32
N LEU A 90 4.10 -7.17 6.39
CA LEU A 90 3.46 -5.87 6.57
C LEU A 90 2.44 -5.91 7.70
N ARG A 91 2.67 -5.12 8.74
CA ARG A 91 1.84 -5.05 9.96
C ARG A 91 1.34 -3.66 10.30
N ASP A 92 2.02 -2.62 9.83
CA ASP A 92 1.71 -1.22 10.12
C ASP A 92 1.54 -0.43 8.82
N VAL A 93 0.31 0.00 8.55
CA VAL A 93 -0.05 0.78 7.36
C VAL A 93 -0.84 2.00 7.77
N VAL A 94 -0.26 3.18 7.54
CA VAL A 94 -0.97 4.46 7.67
C VAL A 94 -1.33 4.94 6.26
N LEU A 95 -2.62 4.86 5.91
CA LEU A 95 -3.11 5.28 4.59
C LEU A 95 -3.25 6.80 4.49
N PRO A 96 -3.13 7.38 3.28
CA PRO A 96 -3.34 8.82 3.06
C PRO A 96 -4.79 9.21 3.32
N GLN A 97 -5.02 10.43 3.80
CA GLN A 97 -6.36 10.92 4.13
C GLN A 97 -7.30 10.99 2.92
N ILE A 98 -6.76 11.30 1.74
CA ILE A 98 -7.50 11.33 0.47
C ILE A 98 -7.03 10.17 -0.40
N LEU A 99 -7.83 9.11 -0.40
CA LEU A 99 -7.65 7.90 -1.19
C LEU A 99 -9.00 7.50 -1.78
N ASN A 100 -9.12 7.47 -3.10
CA ASN A 100 -10.41 7.23 -3.75
C ASN A 100 -10.86 5.77 -3.67
N ALA A 101 -9.93 4.84 -3.81
CA ALA A 101 -10.24 3.40 -3.79
C ALA A 101 -9.06 2.57 -3.27
N ILE A 102 -9.36 1.42 -2.68
CA ILE A 102 -8.43 0.32 -2.51
C ILE A 102 -8.65 -0.62 -3.70
N GLN A 103 -7.65 -0.73 -4.57
CA GLN A 103 -7.75 -1.49 -5.82
C GLN A 103 -7.67 -3.01 -5.56
N LYS A 104 -7.92 -3.79 -6.63
CA LYS A 104 -7.79 -5.26 -6.57
C LYS A 104 -6.41 -5.64 -6.05
N THR A 105 -6.38 -6.65 -5.22
CA THR A 105 -5.14 -7.28 -4.73
C THR A 105 -4.13 -6.33 -4.06
N THR A 106 -4.49 -5.07 -3.78
CA THR A 106 -3.56 -4.05 -3.24
C THR A 106 -2.78 -4.58 -2.03
N PHE A 107 -3.45 -5.24 -1.08
CA PHE A 107 -2.84 -5.82 0.12
C PHE A 107 -2.97 -7.34 0.17
N LYS A 108 -3.23 -8.00 -0.97
CA LYS A 108 -3.37 -9.45 -1.02
C LYS A 108 -2.12 -10.15 -0.50
N GLY A 109 -2.31 -11.08 0.45
CA GLY A 109 -1.20 -11.85 1.02
C GLY A 109 -0.33 -11.07 2.03
N CYS A 110 -0.80 -9.92 2.54
CA CYS A 110 -0.19 -9.24 3.69
C CYS A 110 -0.55 -10.02 4.96
N SER A 111 0.06 -11.20 5.14
CA SER A 111 -0.34 -12.18 6.16
C SER A 111 -0.12 -11.72 7.60
N SER A 112 0.76 -10.75 7.84
CA SER A 112 1.03 -10.18 9.17
C SER A 112 0.15 -8.97 9.52
N LEU A 113 -0.68 -8.47 8.58
CA LEU A 113 -1.55 -7.32 8.81
C LEU A 113 -2.74 -7.73 9.68
N ALA A 114 -2.75 -7.29 10.94
CA ALA A 114 -3.77 -7.67 11.92
C ALA A 114 -5.01 -6.76 11.91
N GLN A 115 -4.80 -5.49 11.60
CA GLN A 115 -5.85 -4.47 11.56
C GLN A 115 -5.48 -3.35 10.60
N ILE A 116 -6.48 -2.65 10.06
CA ILE A 116 -6.29 -1.46 9.24
C ILE A 116 -7.47 -0.51 9.37
N SER A 117 -7.19 0.79 9.32
CA SER A 117 -8.22 1.83 9.24
C SER A 117 -8.29 2.39 7.83
N ILE A 118 -9.47 2.32 7.22
CA ILE A 118 -9.75 2.80 5.86
C ILE A 118 -10.33 4.21 5.94
N PRO A 119 -9.70 5.21 5.32
CA PRO A 119 -10.15 6.60 5.37
C PRO A 119 -11.56 6.81 4.80
N ALA A 120 -12.27 7.81 5.33
CA ALA A 120 -13.63 8.14 4.88
C ALA A 120 -13.72 8.58 3.40
N SER A 121 -12.61 8.96 2.81
CA SER A 121 -12.52 9.32 1.38
C SER A 121 -12.63 8.13 0.43
N VAL A 122 -12.41 6.90 0.92
CA VAL A 122 -12.46 5.69 0.11
C VAL A 122 -13.90 5.39 -0.31
N LYS A 123 -14.15 5.41 -1.62
CA LYS A 123 -15.47 5.13 -2.21
C LYS A 123 -15.68 3.64 -2.46
N THR A 124 -14.61 2.91 -2.77
CA THR A 124 -14.72 1.50 -3.13
C THR A 124 -13.51 0.71 -2.60
N ILE A 125 -13.79 -0.45 -2.03
CA ILE A 125 -12.80 -1.48 -1.74
C ILE A 125 -13.08 -2.63 -2.70
N LYS A 126 -12.13 -2.88 -3.61
CA LYS A 126 -12.28 -3.84 -4.69
C LYS A 126 -12.15 -5.29 -4.20
N ALA A 127 -12.72 -6.21 -4.98
CA ALA A 127 -12.57 -7.64 -4.75
C ALA A 127 -11.10 -8.05 -4.59
N ASP A 128 -10.84 -9.03 -3.73
CA ASP A 128 -9.49 -9.54 -3.42
C ASP A 128 -8.50 -8.52 -2.82
N ALA A 129 -8.93 -7.31 -2.50
CA ALA A 129 -8.02 -6.27 -1.98
C ALA A 129 -7.18 -6.73 -0.79
N PHE A 130 -7.77 -7.55 0.10
CA PHE A 130 -7.13 -8.11 1.30
C PHE A 130 -7.18 -9.65 1.36
N SER A 131 -7.38 -10.31 0.23
CA SER A 131 -7.36 -11.78 0.17
C SER A 131 -6.05 -12.33 0.76
N PHE A 132 -6.13 -13.43 1.49
CA PHE A 132 -4.98 -14.08 2.15
C PHE A 132 -4.26 -13.21 3.21
N CYS A 133 -4.88 -12.15 3.72
CA CYS A 133 -4.43 -11.45 4.93
C CYS A 133 -4.84 -12.29 6.16
N SER A 134 -4.13 -13.38 6.42
CA SER A 134 -4.54 -14.41 7.40
C SER A 134 -4.63 -13.91 8.85
N SER A 135 -3.90 -12.86 9.20
CA SER A 135 -3.96 -12.23 10.53
C SER A 135 -5.01 -11.12 10.62
N LEU A 136 -5.67 -10.73 9.52
CA LEU A 136 -6.58 -9.57 9.50
C LEU A 136 -7.89 -9.90 10.21
N SER A 137 -7.94 -9.53 11.49
CA SER A 137 -9.10 -9.79 12.35
C SER A 137 -10.11 -8.65 12.36
N GLU A 138 -9.68 -7.42 12.15
CA GLU A 138 -10.55 -6.24 12.20
C GLU A 138 -10.16 -5.18 11.16
N VAL A 139 -11.16 -4.61 10.51
CA VAL A 139 -11.03 -3.46 9.61
C VAL A 139 -12.03 -2.38 10.03
N THR A 140 -11.54 -1.18 10.30
CA THR A 140 -12.39 -0.01 10.53
C THR A 140 -12.51 0.78 9.23
N VAL A 141 -13.72 0.92 8.70
CA VAL A 141 -14.02 1.75 7.53
C VAL A 141 -14.71 3.03 8.01
N LEU A 142 -14.04 4.17 7.84
CA LEU A 142 -14.48 5.48 8.36
C LEU A 142 -15.58 6.15 7.53
N SER A 143 -16.32 5.37 6.75
CA SER A 143 -17.48 5.83 5.98
C SER A 143 -18.45 4.69 5.75
N SER A 144 -19.69 4.84 6.18
CA SER A 144 -20.76 3.88 5.92
C SER A 144 -21.20 3.83 4.45
N SER A 145 -20.78 4.80 3.62
CA SER A 145 -21.10 4.85 2.19
C SER A 145 -20.05 4.16 1.29
N THR A 146 -18.99 3.59 1.88
CA THR A 146 -17.98 2.86 1.12
C THR A 146 -18.58 1.58 0.52
N ASN A 147 -18.46 1.41 -0.80
CA ASN A 147 -18.83 0.16 -1.47
C ASN A 147 -17.74 -0.89 -1.26
N ILE A 148 -18.09 -1.98 -0.60
CA ILE A 148 -17.19 -3.11 -0.35
C ILE A 148 -17.59 -4.24 -1.29
N GLU A 149 -16.73 -4.54 -2.27
CA GLU A 149 -16.98 -5.63 -3.22
C GLU A 149 -16.86 -7.00 -2.53
N LYS A 150 -17.63 -7.96 -3.02
CA LYS A 150 -17.60 -9.34 -2.49
C LYS A 150 -16.18 -9.92 -2.57
N GLY A 151 -15.73 -10.53 -1.49
CA GLY A 151 -14.39 -11.12 -1.39
C GLY A 151 -13.26 -10.11 -1.18
N ALA A 152 -13.57 -8.83 -0.85
CA ALA A 152 -12.57 -7.83 -0.54
C ALA A 152 -11.70 -8.20 0.67
N PHE A 153 -12.29 -8.86 1.66
CA PHE A 153 -11.65 -9.29 2.91
C PHE A 153 -11.73 -10.80 3.10
N PRO A 154 -10.85 -11.41 3.94
CA PRO A 154 -11.04 -12.78 4.42
C PRO A 154 -12.38 -12.95 5.17
N ASP A 155 -12.98 -14.14 5.08
CA ASP A 155 -14.31 -14.41 5.65
C ASP A 155 -14.39 -14.22 7.17
N ASN A 156 -13.27 -14.36 7.88
CA ASN A 156 -13.17 -14.19 9.33
C ASN A 156 -12.87 -12.73 9.78
N THR A 157 -12.80 -11.79 8.85
CA THR A 157 -12.50 -10.40 9.17
C THR A 157 -13.75 -9.66 9.65
N LYS A 158 -13.68 -9.06 10.84
CA LYS A 158 -14.71 -8.18 11.36
C LYS A 158 -14.59 -6.79 10.72
N VAL A 159 -15.62 -6.36 9.97
CA VAL A 159 -15.68 -5.02 9.37
C VAL A 159 -16.54 -4.11 10.24
N ILE A 160 -15.96 -3.00 10.68
CA ILE A 160 -16.63 -1.95 11.47
C ILE A 160 -16.81 -0.73 10.58
N LEU A 161 -18.06 -0.36 10.32
CA LEU A 161 -18.43 0.87 9.60
C LEU A 161 -18.69 1.98 10.60
N LYS A 162 -18.14 3.17 10.34
CA LYS A 162 -18.35 4.38 11.18
C LYS A 162 -18.96 5.52 10.38
#